data_3de0e4a08d0ec1351dc407580b32e1c5
#
_entry.id   3de0e4a08d0ec1351dc407580b32e1c5
#
_cell.length_a   1.000
_cell.length_b   1.000
_cell.length_c   1.000
_cell.angle_alpha   90.00
_cell.angle_beta   90.00
_cell.angle_gamma   90.00
#
_symmetry.space_group_name_H-M   'P 1'
#
loop_
_entity.id
_entity.type
_entity.pdbx_description
1 polymer ?
#
loop_
_entity_poly.entity_id
_entity_poly.type
_entity_poly.pdbx_seq_one_letter_code
_entity_poly.pdbx_strand_id
1 'polypeptide(L)'
;VVTRGDLTDGYKAVQSTHAAINFTFEHPSRAGPWFKDSNYLVLLEVPSETQLKKLAEDCRKHNLACTVFREPDIGNEVTAIAIEPSPKTKKMVAHLPLLFKSKINNNDKDNSNQGQNSQSYQKNIIQETPSQHIRQGETADL
;
A
#
# COMPACT_ATOMS: atom_id res chain seq x y z
N VAL A 1 1.49 -2.65 -3.26
CA VAL A 1 2.03 -1.43 -3.90
C VAL A 1 3.52 -1.37 -3.67
N VAL A 2 4.28 -0.99 -4.69
CA VAL A 2 5.75 -0.84 -4.61
C VAL A 2 6.10 0.60 -4.99
N THR A 3 6.95 1.26 -4.21
CA THR A 3 7.33 2.67 -4.35
C THR A 3 8.84 2.82 -4.39
N ARG A 4 9.34 3.91 -4.96
CA ARG A 4 10.76 4.25 -4.95
C ARG A 4 11.21 4.61 -3.53
N GLY A 5 12.29 4.00 -3.07
CA GLY A 5 12.87 4.25 -1.75
C GLY A 5 13.67 5.54 -1.64
N ASP A 6 14.11 6.13 -2.77
CA ASP A 6 14.88 7.37 -2.86
C ASP A 6 14.03 8.67 -2.75
N LEU A 7 12.71 8.54 -2.60
CA LEU A 7 11.81 9.65 -2.31
C LEU A 7 11.70 9.91 -0.80
N THR A 8 11.29 11.13 -0.41
CA THR A 8 10.96 11.43 1.00
C THR A 8 9.75 10.62 1.47
N ASP A 9 9.61 10.38 2.75
CA ASP A 9 8.54 9.54 3.30
C ASP A 9 7.14 10.10 3.01
N GLY A 10 6.95 11.41 3.08
CA GLY A 10 5.69 12.03 2.69
C GLY A 10 5.36 11.80 1.21
N TYR A 11 6.36 11.94 0.34
CA TYR A 11 6.20 11.64 -1.08
C TYR A 11 5.85 10.17 -1.32
N LYS A 12 6.57 9.24 -0.70
CA LYS A 12 6.29 7.79 -0.79
C LYS A 12 4.84 7.47 -0.42
N ALA A 13 4.32 8.07 0.65
CA ALA A 13 2.93 7.85 1.08
C ALA A 13 1.92 8.31 0.01
N VAL A 14 2.12 9.51 -0.54
CA VAL A 14 1.26 10.08 -1.59
C VAL A 14 1.33 9.24 -2.86
N GLN A 15 2.53 8.92 -3.33
CA GLN A 15 2.74 8.16 -4.57
C GLN A 15 2.16 6.74 -4.48
N SER A 16 2.31 6.08 -3.32
CA SER A 16 1.69 4.78 -3.06
C SER A 16 0.17 4.84 -3.14
N THR A 17 -0.41 5.91 -2.61
CA THR A 17 -1.86 6.15 -2.61
C THR A 17 -2.37 6.36 -4.04
N HIS A 18 -1.70 7.19 -4.84
CA HIS A 18 -2.05 7.39 -6.24
C HIS A 18 -2.04 6.08 -7.03
N ALA A 19 -0.97 5.29 -6.91
CA ALA A 19 -0.89 4.01 -7.61
C ALA A 19 -2.01 3.05 -7.18
N ALA A 20 -2.33 2.97 -5.88
CA ALA A 20 -3.39 2.12 -5.36
C ALA A 20 -4.78 2.54 -5.87
N ILE A 21 -5.08 3.84 -5.83
CA ILE A 21 -6.36 4.37 -6.32
C ILE A 21 -6.49 4.12 -7.83
N ASN A 22 -5.48 4.47 -8.62
CA ASN A 22 -5.51 4.27 -10.07
C ASN A 22 -5.73 2.80 -10.43
N PHE A 23 -5.07 1.87 -9.69
CA PHE A 23 -5.27 0.44 -9.90
C PHE A 23 -6.74 0.02 -9.75
N THR A 24 -7.47 0.58 -8.79
CA THR A 24 -8.87 0.21 -8.57
C THR A 24 -9.76 0.64 -9.74
N PHE A 25 -9.46 1.76 -10.38
CA PHE A 25 -10.18 2.24 -11.55
C PHE A 25 -9.77 1.54 -12.85
N GLU A 26 -8.48 1.25 -13.02
CA GLU A 26 -7.96 0.60 -14.23
C GLU A 26 -8.27 -0.91 -14.26
N HIS A 27 -8.35 -1.55 -13.08
CA HIS A 27 -8.51 -3.00 -12.95
C HIS A 27 -9.66 -3.39 -12.00
N PRO A 28 -10.91 -2.92 -12.21
CA PRO A 28 -12.00 -3.13 -11.27
C PRO A 28 -12.33 -4.62 -11.05
N SER A 29 -12.13 -5.46 -12.06
CA SER A 29 -12.33 -6.92 -11.96
C SER A 29 -11.31 -7.61 -11.03
N ARG A 30 -10.16 -7.00 -10.78
CA ARG A 30 -9.14 -7.48 -9.85
C ARG A 30 -9.29 -6.84 -8.46
N ALA A 31 -9.60 -5.55 -8.43
CA ALA A 31 -9.76 -4.79 -7.20
C ALA A 31 -11.03 -5.18 -6.42
N GLY A 32 -12.15 -5.43 -7.11
CA GLY A 32 -13.42 -5.74 -6.47
C GLY A 32 -13.40 -6.97 -5.56
N PRO A 33 -12.95 -8.14 -6.02
CA PRO A 33 -12.78 -9.31 -5.17
C PRO A 33 -11.84 -9.05 -3.99
N TRP A 34 -10.66 -8.46 -4.23
CA TRP A 34 -9.72 -8.10 -3.18
C TRP A 34 -10.37 -7.25 -2.09
N PHE A 35 -11.13 -6.21 -2.47
CA PHE A 35 -11.81 -5.31 -1.53
C PHE A 35 -12.84 -6.05 -0.66
N LYS A 36 -13.58 -7.01 -1.24
CA LYS A 36 -14.62 -7.77 -0.55
C LYS A 36 -14.05 -8.85 0.37
N ASP A 37 -12.98 -9.51 -0.05
CA ASP A 37 -12.47 -10.72 0.61
C ASP A 37 -11.42 -10.39 1.68
N SER A 38 -10.33 -9.73 1.30
CA SER A 38 -9.19 -9.55 2.19
C SER A 38 -8.91 -8.10 2.58
N ASN A 39 -9.03 -7.19 1.63
CA ASN A 39 -8.71 -5.77 1.77
C ASN A 39 -7.30 -5.47 2.35
N TYR A 40 -6.39 -6.45 2.30
CA TYR A 40 -5.02 -6.25 2.77
C TYR A 40 -4.21 -5.44 1.77
N LEU A 41 -3.59 -4.36 2.24
CA LEU A 41 -2.67 -3.53 1.47
C LEU A 41 -1.25 -3.72 2.01
N VAL A 42 -0.33 -4.09 1.13
CA VAL A 42 1.09 -4.22 1.47
C VAL A 42 1.88 -3.15 0.72
N LEU A 43 2.62 -2.33 1.46
CA LEU A 43 3.49 -1.30 0.91
C LEU A 43 4.94 -1.77 0.98
N LEU A 44 5.58 -1.81 -0.20
CA LEU A 44 6.96 -2.25 -0.39
C LEU A 44 7.78 -1.14 -1.05
N GLU A 45 9.10 -1.24 -1.00
CA GLU A 45 9.98 -0.31 -1.70
C GLU A 45 11.07 -1.01 -2.53
N VAL A 46 11.51 -0.29 -3.57
CA VAL A 46 12.70 -0.61 -4.35
C VAL A 46 13.62 0.61 -4.36
N PRO A 47 14.95 0.43 -4.47
CA PRO A 47 15.91 1.53 -4.33
C PRO A 47 15.75 2.67 -5.33
N SER A 48 15.23 2.44 -6.54
CA SER A 48 15.26 3.43 -7.62
C SER A 48 14.14 3.26 -8.66
N GLU A 49 13.92 4.30 -9.47
CA GLU A 49 13.02 4.27 -10.62
C GLU A 49 13.35 3.12 -11.59
N THR A 50 14.63 2.89 -11.86
CA THR A 50 15.08 1.81 -12.78
C THR A 50 14.59 0.45 -12.32
N GLN A 51 14.68 0.16 -11.01
CA GLN A 51 14.20 -1.11 -10.46
C GLN A 51 12.67 -1.19 -10.48
N LEU A 52 11.98 -0.06 -10.26
CA LEU A 52 10.54 0.00 -10.33
C LEU A 52 10.02 -0.25 -11.76
N LYS A 53 10.66 0.35 -12.77
CA LYS A 53 10.37 0.10 -14.18
C LYS A 53 10.61 -1.36 -14.57
N LYS A 54 11.69 -1.96 -14.09
CA LYS A 54 11.99 -3.38 -14.32
C LYS A 54 10.89 -4.28 -13.71
N LEU A 55 10.46 -3.98 -12.49
CA LEU A 55 9.39 -4.75 -11.85
C LEU A 55 8.07 -4.63 -12.61
N ALA A 56 7.72 -3.44 -13.11
CA ALA A 56 6.54 -3.24 -13.97
C ALA A 56 6.63 -4.05 -15.27
N GLU A 57 7.82 -4.13 -15.88
CA GLU A 57 8.06 -4.97 -17.06
C GLU A 57 7.92 -6.46 -16.73
N ASP A 58 8.42 -6.90 -15.59
CA ASP A 58 8.26 -8.29 -15.14
C ASP A 58 6.79 -8.64 -14.87
N CYS A 59 6.00 -7.71 -14.32
CA CYS A 59 4.55 -7.89 -14.23
C CYS A 59 3.92 -8.14 -15.60
N ARG A 60 4.26 -7.33 -16.59
CA ARG A 60 3.77 -7.49 -17.97
C ARG A 60 4.16 -8.84 -18.58
N LYS A 61 5.43 -9.25 -18.45
CA LYS A 61 5.93 -10.56 -18.94
C LYS A 61 5.16 -11.73 -18.31
N HIS A 62 4.67 -11.53 -17.11
CA HIS A 62 3.95 -12.56 -16.36
C HIS A 62 2.43 -12.45 -16.44
N ASN A 63 1.91 -11.56 -17.29
CA ASN A 63 0.48 -11.27 -17.44
C ASN A 63 -0.20 -10.90 -16.12
N LEU A 64 0.48 -10.15 -15.25
CA LEU A 64 -0.08 -9.60 -14.04
C LEU A 64 -0.61 -8.19 -14.29
N ALA A 65 -1.83 -7.91 -13.85
CA ALA A 65 -2.36 -6.56 -13.89
C ALA A 65 -1.50 -5.64 -13.00
N CYS A 66 -1.07 -4.53 -13.58
CA CYS A 66 -0.17 -3.59 -12.92
C CYS A 66 -0.44 -2.17 -13.41
N THR A 67 -0.72 -1.26 -12.49
CA THR A 67 -0.81 0.17 -12.73
C THR A 67 0.52 0.83 -12.43
N VAL A 68 0.99 1.70 -13.34
CA VAL A 68 2.24 2.45 -13.19
C VAL A 68 1.88 3.93 -12.99
N PHE A 69 2.16 4.44 -11.79
CA PHE A 69 1.98 5.86 -11.52
C PHE A 69 3.24 6.66 -11.88
N ARG A 70 3.01 7.75 -12.60
CA ARG A 70 4.04 8.72 -12.99
C ARG A 70 3.72 10.07 -12.39
N GLU A 71 4.72 10.72 -11.84
CA GLU A 71 4.57 12.03 -11.19
C GLU A 71 4.96 13.15 -12.15
N PRO A 72 3.99 13.96 -12.61
CA PRO A 72 4.28 15.06 -13.53
C PRO A 72 5.23 16.10 -12.97
N ASP A 73 5.14 16.39 -11.68
CA ASP A 73 5.90 17.48 -11.03
C ASP A 73 7.41 17.21 -10.96
N ILE A 74 7.84 15.97 -11.14
CA ILE A 74 9.25 15.58 -11.19
C ILE A 74 9.65 14.95 -12.53
N GLY A 75 9.18 15.55 -13.62
CA GLY A 75 9.58 15.12 -14.96
C GLY A 75 8.90 13.85 -15.46
N ASN A 76 7.71 13.54 -14.96
CA ASN A 76 6.93 12.37 -15.35
C ASN A 76 7.63 11.03 -15.04
N GLU A 77 8.44 11.02 -13.98
CA GLU A 77 9.14 9.82 -13.51
C GLU A 77 8.16 8.79 -12.93
N VAL A 78 8.51 7.52 -13.03
CA VAL A 78 7.77 6.45 -12.37
C VAL A 78 8.09 6.46 -10.88
N THR A 79 7.08 6.66 -10.04
CA THR A 79 7.24 6.81 -8.60
C THR A 79 6.66 5.66 -7.79
N ALA A 80 5.59 5.03 -8.28
CA ALA A 80 4.96 3.88 -7.66
C ALA A 80 4.28 2.96 -8.68
N ILE A 81 4.11 1.69 -8.33
CA ILE A 81 3.28 0.73 -9.07
C ILE A 81 2.36 0.00 -8.11
N ALA A 82 1.14 -0.30 -8.57
CA ALA A 82 0.24 -1.21 -7.88
C ALA A 82 0.07 -2.48 -8.72
N ILE A 83 0.13 -3.65 -8.08
CA ILE A 83 0.09 -4.96 -8.73
C ILE A 83 -1.07 -5.76 -8.17
N GLU A 84 -1.75 -6.54 -8.99
CA GLU A 84 -2.86 -7.39 -8.59
C GLU A 84 -2.51 -8.30 -7.41
N PRO A 85 -3.46 -8.55 -6.48
CA PRO A 85 -3.28 -9.50 -5.40
C PRO A 85 -3.37 -10.93 -5.93
N SER A 86 -2.22 -11.60 -6.05
CA SER A 86 -2.16 -12.99 -6.49
C SER A 86 -1.01 -13.75 -5.82
N PRO A 87 -1.07 -15.10 -5.74
CA PRO A 87 0.06 -15.90 -5.26
C PRO A 87 1.34 -15.67 -6.07
N LYS A 88 1.22 -15.38 -7.36
CA LYS A 88 2.33 -15.09 -8.26
C LYS A 88 2.98 -13.75 -7.92
N THR A 89 2.17 -12.71 -7.69
CA THR A 89 2.65 -11.39 -7.22
C THR A 89 3.36 -11.55 -5.88
N LYS A 90 2.76 -12.27 -4.92
CA LYS A 90 3.37 -12.50 -3.60
C LYS A 90 4.77 -13.11 -3.71
N LYS A 91 4.94 -14.12 -4.58
CA LYS A 91 6.25 -14.72 -4.86
C LYS A 91 7.24 -13.73 -5.47
N MET A 92 6.79 -12.95 -6.46
CA MET A 92 7.62 -12.00 -7.20
C MET A 92 8.19 -10.92 -6.28
N VAL A 93 7.41 -10.40 -5.33
CA VAL A 93 7.79 -9.28 -4.47
C VAL A 93 8.22 -9.69 -3.06
N ALA A 94 8.30 -11.00 -2.75
CA ALA A 94 8.58 -11.52 -1.40
C ALA A 94 9.93 -11.07 -0.82
N HIS A 95 10.89 -10.73 -1.67
CA HIS A 95 12.22 -10.28 -1.30
C HIS A 95 12.33 -8.78 -1.05
N LEU A 96 11.29 -8.01 -1.38
CA LEU A 96 11.30 -6.57 -1.23
C LEU A 96 11.05 -6.16 0.23
N PRO A 97 11.74 -5.13 0.72
CA PRO A 97 11.51 -4.60 2.06
C PRO A 97 10.15 -3.89 2.14
N LEU A 98 9.60 -3.86 3.36
CA LEU A 98 8.44 -3.02 3.65
C LEU A 98 8.82 -1.54 3.54
N LEU A 99 7.92 -0.77 2.94
CA LEU A 99 8.01 0.69 2.93
C LEU A 99 7.98 1.21 4.38
N PHE A 100 8.77 2.23 4.68
CA PHE A 100 8.91 2.83 6.03
C PHE A 100 9.48 1.87 7.10
N LYS A 101 10.10 0.76 6.71
CA LYS A 101 10.81 -0.07 7.69
C LYS A 101 11.94 0.76 8.31
N SER A 102 11.80 1.13 9.57
CA SER A 102 12.83 1.81 10.33
C SER A 102 14.14 1.04 10.21
N LYS A 103 15.22 1.69 9.75
CA LYS A 103 16.57 1.16 9.91
C LYS A 103 16.82 1.19 11.41
N ILE A 104 16.76 0.04 12.07
CA ILE A 104 17.20 -0.09 13.46
C ILE A 104 18.71 0.18 13.42
N ASN A 105 19.08 1.39 13.80
CA ASN A 105 20.47 1.72 14.02
C ASN A 105 20.94 0.87 15.23
N ASN A 106 21.82 -0.09 15.01
CA ASN A 106 22.39 -0.96 16.05
C ASN A 106 23.26 -0.19 17.06
N ASN A 107 23.15 1.14 17.14
CA ASN A 107 23.90 1.99 18.08
C ASN A 107 23.15 2.24 19.40
N ASP A 108 21.92 1.73 19.59
CA ASP A 108 21.16 1.94 20.83
C ASP A 108 21.34 0.78 21.84
N LYS A 109 22.49 0.09 21.84
CA LYS A 109 22.76 -0.96 22.82
C LYS A 109 23.20 -0.46 24.20
N ASP A 110 23.26 0.86 24.44
CA ASP A 110 23.75 1.41 25.71
C ASP A 110 22.78 2.35 26.45
N ASN A 111 21.47 2.09 26.40
CA ASN A 111 20.58 2.77 27.36
C ASN A 111 19.36 1.92 27.75
N SER A 112 19.61 0.72 28.26
CA SER A 112 18.58 -0.09 28.90
C SER A 112 18.41 0.34 30.36
N ASN A 113 17.79 1.49 30.59
CA ASN A 113 17.17 1.78 31.90
C ASN A 113 16.20 2.97 31.78
N GLN A 114 15.01 2.74 31.24
CA GLN A 114 13.75 3.36 31.65
C GLN A 114 12.60 2.63 30.97
N GLY A 115 12.11 1.60 31.65
CA GLY A 115 10.91 0.89 31.30
C GLY A 115 9.67 1.70 31.63
N GLN A 116 8.56 1.28 31.01
CA GLN A 116 7.18 1.65 31.27
C GLN A 116 6.72 2.98 30.61
N ASN A 117 6.35 2.93 29.32
CA ASN A 117 5.15 3.62 28.86
C ASN A 117 4.73 3.32 27.40
N SER A 118 4.60 2.08 26.99
CA SER A 118 4.10 1.76 25.63
C SER A 118 2.84 0.88 25.59
N GLN A 119 2.17 0.69 26.70
CA GLN A 119 0.94 -0.12 26.75
C GLN A 119 -0.37 0.67 26.73
N SER A 120 -0.35 2.00 26.70
CA SER A 120 -1.57 2.82 26.76
C SER A 120 -2.16 3.22 25.40
N TYR A 121 -1.44 3.09 24.31
CA TYR A 121 -1.93 3.54 22.99
C TYR A 121 -2.70 2.49 22.18
N GLN A 122 -2.67 1.22 22.55
CA GLN A 122 -3.38 0.17 21.79
C GLN A 122 -4.79 -0.16 22.33
N LYS A 123 -5.24 0.42 23.43
CA LYS A 123 -6.56 0.10 24.01
C LYS A 123 -7.73 1.00 23.58
N ASN A 124 -7.48 2.10 22.86
CA ASN A 124 -8.52 3.07 22.54
C ASN A 124 -9.03 3.05 21.08
N ILE A 125 -8.61 2.09 20.25
CA ILE A 125 -9.04 2.01 18.84
C ILE A 125 -10.11 0.94 18.58
N ILE A 126 -10.51 0.14 19.60
CA ILE A 126 -11.45 -0.96 19.42
C ILE A 126 -12.75 -0.74 20.22
N GLN A 127 -13.30 0.45 20.28
CA GLN A 127 -14.66 0.67 20.78
C GLN A 127 -15.33 1.86 20.12
N GLU A 128 -15.65 1.75 18.83
CA GLU A 128 -16.78 2.49 18.23
C GLU A 128 -17.15 1.81 16.91
N THR A 129 -18.00 0.79 16.99
CA THR A 129 -18.81 0.36 15.85
C THR A 129 -20.11 1.17 15.86
N PRO A 130 -20.38 2.00 14.86
CA PRO A 130 -21.71 2.60 14.73
C PRO A 130 -22.71 1.53 14.28
N SER A 131 -23.75 1.35 15.06
CA SER A 131 -24.90 0.54 14.72
C SER A 131 -25.51 0.95 13.39
N GLN A 132 -25.69 -0.02 12.51
CA GLN A 132 -26.42 0.16 11.25
C GLN A 132 -27.86 0.52 11.53
N HIS A 133 -28.25 1.74 11.22
CA HIS A 133 -29.65 2.12 11.04
C HIS A 133 -30.01 1.88 9.57
N ILE A 134 -30.57 0.72 9.30
CA ILE A 134 -31.26 0.44 8.04
C ILE A 134 -32.58 1.22 8.10
N ARG A 135 -32.66 2.33 7.36
CA ARG A 135 -33.95 2.95 7.03
C ARG A 135 -34.57 2.16 5.89
N GLN A 136 -35.62 1.43 6.18
CA GLN A 136 -36.54 0.93 5.17
C GLN A 136 -37.26 2.15 4.58
N GLY A 137 -37.01 2.38 3.30
CA GLY A 137 -37.64 3.45 2.53
C GLY A 137 -38.99 3.02 2.01
N GLU A 138 -39.95 3.89 2.18
CA GLU A 138 -41.29 3.83 1.67
C GLU A 138 -41.32 3.75 0.14
N THR A 139 -42.15 2.84 -0.35
CA THR A 139 -42.69 2.85 -1.70
C THR A 139 -43.72 4.00 -1.80
N ALA A 140 -43.51 4.93 -2.72
CA ALA A 140 -44.54 5.84 -3.17
C ALA A 140 -44.88 5.54 -4.62
N ASP A 141 -46.08 5.01 -4.82
CA ASP A 141 -46.81 5.02 -6.10
C ASP A 141 -47.05 6.45 -6.57
N LEU A 142 -46.77 6.71 -7.87
CA LEU A 142 -47.61 7.46 -8.82
C LEU A 142 -46.96 7.38 -10.21
#